data_f3d78e51e1d0e7016be7422b5d925dea
#
_entry.id   f3d78e51e1d0e7016be7422b5d925dea
#
_cell.length_a   1.000
_cell.length_b   1.000
_cell.length_c   1.000
_cell.angle_alpha   90.00
_cell.angle_beta   90.00
_cell.angle_gamma   90.00
#
_symmetry.space_group_name_H-M   'P 1'
#
loop_
_entity.id
_entity.type
_entity.pdbx_description
1 polymer ?
#
loop_
_entity_poly.entity_id
_entity_poly.type
_entity_poly.pdbx_seq_one_letter_code
_entity_poly.pdbx_strand_id
1 'polypeptide(L)'
;EVFAGMEDPLMRERAADLKDVSDRLQRVLLNAPPAVSLADLPENTLLVAHDLIPSQTVTLDSSRVAGIVTEVGGMTSHTAILARSFGIPAVLGIPGILGDVTDGMEAILDGIEGILITKPSAEQLSLYRDKQEEFKRVQDYERAFLPMQPVTLDGKRISVNLNIGDPDDTHYRPFLPYVDGVGLFRSEFLYLSRKELPSEDEQYEIYSRTLRYFGTRPVILRTLDIGGDKKTD
;
A
#
# COMPACT_ATOMS: atom_id res chain seq x y z
N GLU A 1 -6.96 -11.16 -23.80
CA GLU A 1 -6.61 -10.24 -24.91
C GLU A 1 -7.69 -9.16 -25.12
N VAL A 2 -9.00 -9.50 -25.10
CA VAL A 2 -10.08 -8.53 -25.34
C VAL A 2 -10.08 -7.42 -24.30
N PHE A 3 -10.00 -7.73 -23.01
CA PHE A 3 -9.98 -6.75 -21.91
C PHE A 3 -8.72 -5.88 -21.90
N ALA A 4 -7.58 -6.42 -22.27
CA ALA A 4 -6.32 -5.67 -22.35
C ALA A 4 -6.31 -4.64 -23.48
N GLY A 5 -7.15 -4.83 -24.51
CA GLY A 5 -7.32 -3.93 -25.64
C GLY A 5 -8.44 -2.90 -25.51
N MET A 6 -9.18 -2.90 -24.38
CA MET A 6 -10.25 -1.93 -24.15
C MET A 6 -9.69 -0.55 -23.76
N GLU A 7 -10.34 0.51 -24.23
CA GLU A 7 -9.98 1.88 -23.91
C GLU A 7 -10.27 2.22 -22.44
N ASP A 8 -11.21 1.54 -21.82
CA ASP A 8 -11.59 1.71 -20.43
C ASP A 8 -10.49 1.21 -19.48
N PRO A 9 -9.91 2.08 -18.64
CA PRO A 9 -8.87 1.72 -17.66
C PRO A 9 -9.32 0.63 -16.68
N LEU A 10 -10.60 0.66 -16.24
CA LEU A 10 -11.17 -0.28 -15.29
C LEU A 10 -11.28 -1.69 -15.89
N MET A 11 -11.62 -1.78 -17.17
CA MET A 11 -11.67 -3.05 -17.88
C MET A 11 -10.27 -3.62 -18.13
N ARG A 12 -9.28 -2.77 -18.32
CA ARG A 12 -7.86 -3.21 -18.40
C ARG A 12 -7.33 -3.78 -17.09
N GLU A 13 -7.69 -3.17 -15.96
CA GLU A 13 -7.32 -3.70 -14.63
C GLU A 13 -7.96 -5.07 -14.39
N ARG A 14 -9.19 -5.30 -14.83
CA ARG A 14 -9.84 -6.61 -14.75
C ARG A 14 -9.22 -7.69 -15.63
N ALA A 15 -8.43 -7.31 -16.63
CA ALA A 15 -7.66 -8.27 -17.41
C ALA A 15 -6.65 -9.03 -16.53
N ALA A 16 -6.10 -8.39 -15.51
CA ALA A 16 -5.20 -9.01 -14.54
C ALA A 16 -5.93 -10.02 -13.66
N ASP A 17 -7.12 -9.70 -13.17
CA ASP A 17 -7.95 -10.61 -12.34
C ASP A 17 -8.37 -11.85 -13.12
N LEU A 18 -8.82 -11.66 -14.37
CA LEU A 18 -9.19 -12.77 -15.23
C LEU A 18 -8.00 -13.65 -15.60
N LYS A 19 -6.83 -13.06 -15.79
CA LYS A 19 -5.60 -13.79 -16.04
C LYS A 19 -5.21 -14.61 -14.82
N ASP A 20 -5.30 -14.06 -13.62
CA ASP A 20 -5.01 -14.75 -12.37
C ASP A 20 -5.92 -15.99 -12.20
N VAL A 21 -7.22 -15.82 -12.39
CA VAL A 21 -8.19 -16.94 -12.35
C VAL A 21 -7.88 -17.99 -13.43
N SER A 22 -7.54 -17.55 -14.64
CA SER A 22 -7.19 -18.46 -15.75
C SER A 22 -5.91 -19.24 -15.46
N ASP A 23 -4.87 -18.56 -15.00
CA ASP A 23 -3.57 -19.17 -14.68
C ASP A 23 -3.72 -20.17 -13.51
N ARG A 24 -4.55 -19.86 -12.53
CA ARG A 24 -4.87 -20.75 -11.41
C ARG A 24 -5.62 -22.00 -11.88
N LEU A 25 -6.62 -21.83 -12.75
CA LEU A 25 -7.34 -22.94 -13.36
C LEU A 25 -6.41 -23.84 -14.20
N GLN A 26 -5.57 -23.24 -15.03
CA GLN A 26 -4.61 -23.98 -15.85
C GLN A 26 -3.64 -24.79 -14.99
N ARG A 27 -3.12 -24.23 -13.91
CA ARG A 27 -2.22 -24.93 -12.96
C ARG A 27 -2.92 -26.14 -12.34
N VAL A 28 -4.16 -25.99 -11.92
CA VAL A 28 -4.94 -27.10 -11.35
C VAL A 28 -5.17 -28.19 -12.39
N LEU A 29 -5.56 -27.83 -13.61
CA LEU A 29 -5.82 -28.77 -14.70
C LEU A 29 -4.56 -29.51 -15.17
N LEU A 30 -3.41 -28.83 -15.14
CA LEU A 30 -2.12 -29.39 -15.59
C LEU A 30 -1.35 -30.09 -14.47
N ASN A 31 -1.92 -30.19 -13.26
CA ASN A 31 -1.19 -30.64 -12.06
C ASN A 31 0.18 -29.94 -11.90
N ALA A 32 0.25 -28.67 -12.29
CA ALA A 32 1.47 -27.87 -12.14
C ALA A 32 1.76 -27.61 -10.65
N PRO A 33 3.01 -27.44 -10.26
CA PRO A 33 3.37 -27.11 -8.88
C PRO A 33 2.62 -25.86 -8.43
N PRO A 34 2.28 -25.76 -7.12
CA PRO A 34 1.61 -24.57 -6.58
C PRO A 34 2.41 -23.32 -6.92
N ALA A 35 1.72 -22.18 -7.04
CA ALA A 35 2.39 -20.89 -7.17
C ALA A 35 3.39 -20.73 -6.03
N VAL A 36 4.52 -20.08 -6.29
CA VAL A 36 5.51 -19.78 -5.25
C VAL A 36 4.81 -19.11 -4.08
N SER A 37 4.88 -19.74 -2.91
CA SER A 37 4.32 -19.16 -1.69
C SER A 37 5.23 -18.00 -1.27
N LEU A 38 4.65 -16.81 -1.12
CA LEU A 38 5.38 -15.66 -0.58
C LEU A 38 5.40 -15.64 0.96
N ALA A 39 4.87 -16.69 1.60
CA ALA A 39 4.88 -16.83 3.06
C ALA A 39 6.24 -17.21 3.64
N ASP A 40 7.07 -17.93 2.87
CA ASP A 40 8.33 -18.52 3.35
C ASP A 40 9.57 -17.81 2.80
N LEU A 41 9.47 -16.54 2.46
CA LEU A 41 10.60 -15.76 2.00
C LEU A 41 11.67 -15.63 3.10
N PRO A 42 12.96 -15.62 2.76
CA PRO A 42 14.00 -15.22 3.70
C PRO A 42 13.75 -13.82 4.28
N GLU A 43 14.23 -13.56 5.47
CA GLU A 43 14.19 -12.20 6.02
C GLU A 43 14.99 -11.22 5.16
N ASN A 44 14.56 -9.97 5.12
CA ASN A 44 15.21 -8.89 4.37
C ASN A 44 15.29 -9.15 2.86
N THR A 45 14.23 -9.75 2.29
CA THR A 45 14.14 -10.05 0.85
C THR A 45 13.61 -8.85 0.06
N LEU A 46 14.31 -8.50 -1.04
CA LEU A 46 13.75 -7.69 -2.10
C LEU A 46 12.97 -8.60 -3.06
N LEU A 47 11.65 -8.37 -3.14
CA LEU A 47 10.78 -9.11 -4.05
C LEU A 47 10.79 -8.45 -5.41
N VAL A 48 11.31 -9.17 -6.43
CA VAL A 48 11.33 -8.68 -7.81
C VAL A 48 10.38 -9.53 -8.64
N ALA A 49 9.42 -8.91 -9.31
CA ALA A 49 8.40 -9.58 -10.10
C ALA A 49 8.07 -8.82 -11.38
N HIS A 50 7.41 -9.50 -12.34
CA HIS A 50 6.81 -8.78 -13.48
C HIS A 50 5.70 -7.86 -12.99
N ASP A 51 4.79 -8.42 -12.18
CA ASP A 51 3.72 -7.71 -11.46
C ASP A 51 3.34 -8.57 -10.25
N LEU A 52 2.70 -7.97 -9.25
CA LEU A 52 2.15 -8.68 -8.12
C LEU A 52 0.63 -8.70 -8.22
N ILE A 53 0.10 -9.90 -8.44
CA ILE A 53 -1.34 -10.12 -8.52
C ILE A 53 -1.96 -10.31 -7.12
N PRO A 54 -3.24 -9.97 -6.93
CA PRO A 54 -3.91 -10.03 -5.63
C PRO A 54 -3.78 -11.37 -4.91
N SER A 55 -3.90 -12.48 -5.63
CA SER A 55 -3.79 -13.82 -5.05
C SER A 55 -2.41 -14.16 -4.45
N GLN A 56 -1.35 -13.56 -4.99
CA GLN A 56 0.01 -13.73 -4.45
C GLN A 56 0.21 -12.89 -3.19
N THR A 57 -0.38 -11.69 -3.16
CA THR A 57 -0.20 -10.74 -2.07
C THR A 57 -0.89 -11.14 -0.77
N VAL A 58 -1.96 -11.96 -0.85
CA VAL A 58 -2.66 -12.50 0.33
C VAL A 58 -1.76 -13.36 1.22
N THR A 59 -0.77 -14.03 0.63
CA THR A 59 0.17 -14.90 1.36
C THR A 59 1.47 -14.23 1.74
N LEU A 60 1.63 -12.94 1.41
CA LEU A 60 2.85 -12.18 1.64
C LEU A 60 3.07 -11.90 3.13
N ASP A 61 4.15 -12.40 3.68
CA ASP A 61 4.62 -11.97 5.00
C ASP A 61 5.41 -10.66 4.87
N SER A 62 4.72 -9.55 5.11
CA SER A 62 5.30 -8.20 4.99
C SER A 62 6.50 -7.96 5.91
N SER A 63 6.65 -8.72 6.99
CA SER A 63 7.78 -8.58 7.92
C SER A 63 9.11 -9.09 7.34
N ARG A 64 9.05 -9.93 6.31
CA ARG A 64 10.21 -10.53 5.65
C ARG A 64 10.64 -9.77 4.40
N VAL A 65 9.76 -8.91 3.87
CA VAL A 65 9.99 -8.18 2.62
C VAL A 65 10.59 -6.81 2.92
N ALA A 66 11.83 -6.62 2.49
CA ALA A 66 12.56 -5.35 2.62
C ALA A 66 12.18 -4.33 1.54
N GLY A 67 11.65 -4.81 0.40
CA GLY A 67 11.22 -3.95 -0.69
C GLY A 67 10.59 -4.70 -1.84
N ILE A 68 9.89 -3.98 -2.70
CA ILE A 68 9.18 -4.52 -3.87
C ILE A 68 9.64 -3.80 -5.12
N VAL A 69 9.95 -4.58 -6.16
CA VAL A 69 10.32 -4.09 -7.49
C VAL A 69 9.47 -4.79 -8.53
N THR A 70 8.88 -4.05 -9.47
CA THR A 70 8.13 -4.66 -10.57
C THR A 70 8.54 -4.11 -11.93
N GLU A 71 8.40 -4.94 -12.98
CA GLU A 71 8.62 -4.51 -14.36
C GLU A 71 7.51 -3.60 -14.87
N VAL A 72 6.29 -3.83 -14.42
CA VAL A 72 5.12 -3.04 -14.80
C VAL A 72 4.44 -2.45 -13.56
N GLY A 73 3.51 -1.56 -13.80
CA GLY A 73 2.78 -0.89 -12.73
C GLY A 73 3.21 0.56 -12.55
N GLY A 74 2.40 1.30 -11.82
CA GLY A 74 2.60 2.70 -11.51
C GLY A 74 2.04 3.04 -10.14
N MET A 75 2.00 4.32 -9.80
CA MET A 75 1.62 4.80 -8.46
C MET A 75 0.20 4.42 -8.01
N THR A 76 -0.68 4.09 -8.93
CA THR A 76 -2.07 3.66 -8.68
C THR A 76 -2.28 2.16 -8.81
N SER A 77 -1.24 1.39 -9.15
CA SER A 77 -1.34 -0.06 -9.27
C SER A 77 -1.64 -0.74 -7.93
N HIS A 78 -2.19 -1.94 -8.01
CA HIS A 78 -2.45 -2.77 -6.82
C HIS A 78 -1.19 -2.96 -5.96
N THR A 79 -0.05 -3.22 -6.61
CA THR A 79 1.25 -3.34 -5.94
C THR A 79 1.67 -2.07 -5.20
N ALA A 80 1.41 -0.89 -5.78
CA ALA A 80 1.72 0.39 -5.13
C ALA A 80 0.87 0.62 -3.89
N ILE A 81 -0.42 0.29 -3.96
CA ILE A 81 -1.35 0.40 -2.84
C ILE A 81 -0.92 -0.54 -1.72
N LEU A 82 -0.59 -1.78 -2.06
CA LEU A 82 -0.11 -2.79 -1.13
C LEU A 82 1.19 -2.36 -0.42
N ALA A 83 2.19 -1.94 -1.19
CA ALA A 83 3.48 -1.50 -0.65
C ALA A 83 3.30 -0.35 0.35
N ARG A 84 2.46 0.63 0.02
CA ARG A 84 2.11 1.73 0.93
C ARG A 84 1.40 1.22 2.18
N SER A 85 0.47 0.30 2.04
CA SER A 85 -0.30 -0.23 3.17
C SER A 85 0.58 -0.99 4.16
N PHE A 86 1.63 -1.64 3.70
CA PHE A 86 2.59 -2.33 4.54
C PHE A 86 3.81 -1.47 4.94
N GLY A 87 3.90 -0.23 4.43
CA GLY A 87 5.07 0.63 4.67
C GLY A 87 6.36 0.08 4.05
N ILE A 88 6.25 -0.71 2.97
CA ILE A 88 7.37 -1.33 2.28
C ILE A 88 7.83 -0.41 1.15
N PRO A 89 9.14 -0.08 1.04
CA PRO A 89 9.65 0.68 -0.09
C PRO A 89 9.43 -0.09 -1.41
N ALA A 90 8.99 0.64 -2.45
CA ALA A 90 8.73 0.02 -3.76
C ALA A 90 9.21 0.91 -4.90
N VAL A 91 9.76 0.26 -5.92
CA VAL A 91 10.08 0.87 -7.22
C VAL A 91 9.40 0.06 -8.31
N LEU A 92 8.47 0.70 -9.03
CA LEU A 92 7.60 0.04 -9.99
C LEU A 92 7.88 0.54 -11.40
N GLY A 93 7.68 -0.35 -12.38
CA GLY A 93 7.84 0.02 -13.78
C GLY A 93 9.28 0.05 -14.26
N ILE A 94 10.12 -0.93 -13.88
CA ILE A 94 11.48 -1.11 -14.39
C ILE A 94 11.48 -2.22 -15.46
N PRO A 95 11.34 -1.89 -16.76
CA PRO A 95 11.24 -2.91 -17.80
C PRO A 95 12.51 -3.77 -17.88
N GLY A 96 12.34 -5.09 -17.98
CA GLY A 96 13.44 -6.02 -18.17
C GLY A 96 14.25 -6.35 -16.92
N ILE A 97 13.90 -5.83 -15.76
CA ILE A 97 14.67 -6.05 -14.51
C ILE A 97 14.82 -7.52 -14.15
N LEU A 98 13.86 -8.37 -14.49
CA LEU A 98 13.94 -9.81 -14.24
C LEU A 98 15.11 -10.48 -14.98
N GLY A 99 15.57 -9.89 -16.09
CA GLY A 99 16.77 -10.35 -16.80
C GLY A 99 18.09 -9.95 -16.14
N ASP A 100 18.07 -8.93 -15.30
CA ASP A 100 19.27 -8.34 -14.68
C ASP A 100 19.51 -8.85 -13.24
N VAL A 101 18.54 -9.55 -12.65
CA VAL A 101 18.60 -10.04 -11.29
C VAL A 101 18.55 -11.56 -11.22
N THR A 102 19.10 -12.12 -10.16
CA THR A 102 19.04 -13.55 -9.84
C THR A 102 18.75 -13.73 -8.36
N ASP A 103 18.15 -14.86 -8.00
CA ASP A 103 17.85 -15.17 -6.60
C ASP A 103 19.12 -15.13 -5.74
N GLY A 104 19.02 -14.50 -4.59
CA GLY A 104 20.14 -14.32 -3.65
C GLY A 104 21.11 -13.19 -4.03
N MET A 105 20.85 -12.44 -5.10
CA MET A 105 21.66 -11.26 -5.45
C MET A 105 21.50 -10.16 -4.42
N GLU A 106 22.61 -9.57 -3.98
CA GLU A 106 22.59 -8.37 -3.16
C GLU A 106 22.19 -7.14 -3.98
N ALA A 107 21.25 -6.35 -3.46
CA ALA A 107 20.79 -5.15 -4.11
C ALA A 107 20.41 -4.07 -3.09
N ILE A 108 20.36 -2.82 -3.54
CA ILE A 108 19.89 -1.66 -2.78
C ILE A 108 18.62 -1.15 -3.43
N LEU A 109 17.58 -0.93 -2.63
CA LEU A 109 16.34 -0.29 -3.06
C LEU A 109 16.13 1.00 -2.28
N ASP A 110 16.07 2.13 -2.98
CA ASP A 110 15.67 3.42 -2.46
C ASP A 110 14.30 3.79 -3.02
N GLY A 111 13.26 3.58 -2.23
CA GLY A 111 11.88 3.87 -2.62
C GLY A 111 11.53 5.37 -2.59
N ILE A 112 12.37 6.21 -2.00
CA ILE A 112 12.19 7.67 -2.00
C ILE A 112 12.71 8.25 -3.30
N GLU A 113 13.94 7.89 -3.66
CA GLU A 113 14.59 8.35 -4.89
C GLU A 113 14.17 7.54 -6.13
N GLY A 114 13.46 6.41 -5.95
CA GLY A 114 13.07 5.51 -7.04
C GLY A 114 14.25 4.79 -7.68
N ILE A 115 15.25 4.40 -6.89
CA ILE A 115 16.50 3.80 -7.36
C ILE A 115 16.60 2.33 -6.93
N LEU A 116 17.00 1.49 -7.90
CA LEU A 116 17.44 0.11 -7.65
C LEU A 116 18.88 -0.03 -8.12
N ILE A 117 19.77 -0.49 -7.25
CA ILE A 117 21.16 -0.80 -7.58
C ILE A 117 21.36 -2.30 -7.43
N THR A 118 21.64 -2.98 -8.53
CA THR A 118 22.01 -4.41 -8.55
C THR A 118 23.52 -4.54 -8.40
N LYS A 119 23.99 -5.55 -7.63
CA LYS A 119 25.41 -5.77 -7.37
C LYS A 119 26.15 -4.52 -6.87
N PRO A 120 25.69 -3.91 -5.77
CA PRO A 120 26.28 -2.67 -5.27
C PRO A 120 27.73 -2.87 -4.87
N SER A 121 28.55 -1.82 -5.07
CA SER A 121 29.92 -1.80 -4.53
C SER A 121 29.91 -1.63 -3.00
N ALA A 122 31.04 -1.96 -2.35
CA ALA A 122 31.17 -1.77 -0.91
C ALA A 122 30.96 -0.29 -0.49
N GLU A 123 31.36 0.65 -1.32
CA GLU A 123 31.15 2.08 -1.10
C GLU A 123 29.68 2.46 -1.18
N GLN A 124 28.95 1.90 -2.17
CA GLN A 124 27.50 2.12 -2.29
C GLN A 124 26.75 1.52 -1.11
N LEU A 125 27.11 0.31 -0.68
CA LEU A 125 26.53 -0.32 0.51
C LEU A 125 26.75 0.55 1.76
N SER A 126 27.95 1.08 1.96
CA SER A 126 28.24 1.97 3.08
C SER A 126 27.39 3.24 3.03
N LEU A 127 27.36 3.89 1.86
CA LEU A 127 26.59 5.13 1.67
C LEU A 127 25.10 4.95 1.98
N TYR A 128 24.51 3.85 1.50
CA TYR A 128 23.07 3.60 1.70
C TYR A 128 22.75 3.09 3.10
N ARG A 129 23.68 2.44 3.79
CA ARG A 129 23.54 2.18 5.24
C ARG A 129 23.52 3.46 6.04
N ASP A 130 24.40 4.40 5.76
CA ASP A 130 24.43 5.70 6.43
C ASP A 130 23.12 6.48 6.17
N LYS A 131 22.60 6.46 4.93
CA LYS A 131 21.30 7.03 4.59
C LYS A 131 20.15 6.37 5.37
N GLN A 132 20.16 5.04 5.48
CA GLN A 132 19.14 4.27 6.20
C GLN A 132 19.16 4.59 7.72
N GLU A 133 20.35 4.70 8.31
CA GLU A 133 20.50 5.08 9.71
C GLU A 133 20.01 6.52 9.95
N GLU A 134 20.35 7.45 9.07
CA GLU A 134 19.87 8.82 9.14
C GLU A 134 18.34 8.89 9.02
N PHE A 135 17.76 8.18 8.05
CA PHE A 135 16.30 8.11 7.87
C PHE A 135 15.61 7.57 9.13
N LYS A 136 16.17 6.49 9.70
CA LYS A 136 15.67 5.92 10.96
C LYS A 136 15.78 6.91 12.11
N ARG A 137 16.90 7.61 12.23
CA ARG A 137 17.12 8.63 13.25
C ARG A 137 16.10 9.78 13.16
N VAL A 138 15.81 10.23 11.94
CA VAL A 138 14.78 11.26 11.71
C VAL A 138 13.40 10.73 12.11
N GLN A 139 13.04 9.51 11.71
CA GLN A 139 11.77 8.91 12.12
C GLN A 139 11.64 8.75 13.64
N ASP A 140 12.69 8.28 14.30
CA ASP A 140 12.70 8.13 15.77
C ASP A 140 12.59 9.48 16.46
N TYR A 141 13.25 10.51 15.93
CA TYR A 141 13.12 11.88 16.39
C TYR A 141 11.68 12.39 16.23
N GLU A 142 11.06 12.21 15.07
CA GLU A 142 9.66 12.60 14.82
C GLU A 142 8.70 11.86 15.76
N ARG A 143 8.91 10.55 15.96
CA ARG A 143 8.11 9.75 16.90
C ARG A 143 8.18 10.23 18.33
N ALA A 144 9.30 10.81 18.75
CA ALA A 144 9.45 11.37 20.10
C ALA A 144 8.49 12.56 20.36
N PHE A 145 7.98 13.20 19.30
CA PHE A 145 7.00 14.28 19.43
C PHE A 145 5.54 13.76 19.53
N LEU A 146 5.25 12.52 19.15
CA LEU A 146 3.89 12.00 19.18
C LEU A 146 3.19 12.16 20.56
N PRO A 147 3.84 11.91 21.71
CA PRO A 147 3.20 12.09 23.01
C PRO A 147 3.12 13.55 23.47
N MET A 148 3.75 14.48 22.76
CA MET A 148 3.73 15.89 23.13
C MET A 148 2.41 16.55 22.73
N GLN A 149 1.93 17.46 23.58
CA GLN A 149 0.77 18.26 23.21
C GLN A 149 1.15 19.24 22.10
N PRO A 150 0.40 19.26 20.97
CA PRO A 150 0.66 20.19 19.88
C PRO A 150 0.18 21.59 20.27
N VAL A 151 1.12 22.42 20.69
CA VAL A 151 0.89 23.79 21.14
C VAL A 151 1.79 24.73 20.36
N THR A 152 1.24 25.82 19.85
CA THR A 152 2.00 26.86 19.15
C THR A 152 2.83 27.68 20.16
N LEU A 153 3.78 28.48 19.66
CA LEU A 153 4.63 29.33 20.51
C LEU A 153 3.84 30.36 21.32
N ASP A 154 2.66 30.77 20.84
CA ASP A 154 1.74 31.65 21.56
C ASP A 154 0.77 30.91 22.50
N GLY A 155 1.00 29.61 22.72
CA GLY A 155 0.25 28.81 23.69
C GLY A 155 -1.08 28.25 23.20
N LYS A 156 -1.41 28.34 21.91
CA LYS A 156 -2.63 27.76 21.37
C LYS A 156 -2.47 26.28 21.10
N ARG A 157 -3.38 25.48 21.63
CA ARG A 157 -3.45 24.05 21.31
C ARG A 157 -3.99 23.84 19.89
N ILE A 158 -3.30 23.02 19.12
CA ILE A 158 -3.71 22.60 17.77
C ILE A 158 -4.34 21.22 17.89
N SER A 159 -5.46 21.01 17.23
CA SER A 159 -6.09 19.69 17.14
C SER A 159 -5.41 18.88 16.03
N VAL A 160 -4.94 17.68 16.37
CA VAL A 160 -4.33 16.74 15.44
C VAL A 160 -5.33 15.62 15.18
N ASN A 161 -5.76 15.46 13.94
CA ASN A 161 -6.79 14.51 13.56
C ASN A 161 -6.31 13.61 12.43
N LEU A 162 -6.84 12.39 12.41
CA LEU A 162 -6.58 11.44 11.33
C LEU A 162 -7.38 11.79 10.07
N ASN A 163 -6.82 11.43 8.93
CA ASN A 163 -7.51 11.38 7.65
C ASN A 163 -7.60 9.91 7.24
N ILE A 164 -8.81 9.34 7.27
CA ILE A 164 -9.04 7.92 7.02
C ILE A 164 -9.95 7.72 5.81
N GLY A 165 -9.73 6.65 5.07
CA GLY A 165 -10.57 6.23 3.95
C GLY A 165 -11.27 4.90 4.22
N ASP A 166 -10.57 3.98 4.88
CA ASP A 166 -11.10 2.68 5.24
C ASP A 166 -11.11 2.55 6.78
N PRO A 167 -12.27 2.26 7.39
CA PRO A 167 -12.37 2.06 8.84
C PRO A 167 -11.64 0.80 9.32
N ASP A 168 -11.38 -0.15 8.43
CA ASP A 168 -10.67 -1.38 8.72
C ASP A 168 -9.14 -1.26 8.54
N ASP A 169 -8.67 -0.12 8.00
CA ASP A 169 -7.25 0.17 7.90
C ASP A 169 -6.62 0.26 9.30
N THR A 170 -5.69 -0.64 9.57
CA THR A 170 -5.05 -0.75 10.89
C THR A 170 -3.85 0.18 11.06
N HIS A 171 -3.41 0.86 10.01
CA HIS A 171 -2.21 1.70 10.03
C HIS A 171 -2.31 2.89 10.98
N TYR A 172 -3.51 3.39 11.23
CA TYR A 172 -3.70 4.49 12.17
C TYR A 172 -3.75 4.06 13.65
N ARG A 173 -3.88 2.75 13.93
CA ARG A 173 -3.97 2.24 15.32
C ARG A 173 -2.84 2.71 16.23
N PRO A 174 -1.57 2.70 15.80
CA PRO A 174 -0.46 3.19 16.64
C PRO A 174 -0.57 4.67 17.00
N PHE A 175 -1.28 5.46 16.21
CA PHE A 175 -1.42 6.89 16.40
C PHE A 175 -2.64 7.29 17.24
N LEU A 176 -3.57 6.37 17.50
CA LEU A 176 -4.79 6.64 18.26
C LEU A 176 -4.56 7.32 19.63
N PRO A 177 -3.52 6.97 20.40
CA PRO A 177 -3.27 7.65 21.68
C PRO A 177 -2.90 9.14 21.53
N TYR A 178 -2.47 9.55 20.34
CA TYR A 178 -1.86 10.87 20.07
C TYR A 178 -2.74 11.80 19.24
N VAL A 179 -3.95 11.36 18.86
CA VAL A 179 -4.86 12.13 18.01
C VAL A 179 -6.13 12.51 18.75
N ASP A 180 -6.68 13.65 18.39
CA ASP A 180 -7.92 14.17 18.97
C ASP A 180 -9.16 13.53 18.35
N GLY A 181 -9.07 13.03 17.12
CA GLY A 181 -10.19 12.40 16.42
C GLY A 181 -9.91 12.12 14.95
N VAL A 182 -10.97 12.11 14.15
CA VAL A 182 -10.93 12.00 12.70
C VAL A 182 -11.35 13.34 12.09
N GLY A 183 -10.40 14.00 11.46
CA GLY A 183 -10.65 15.28 10.77
C GLY A 183 -11.26 15.11 9.39
N LEU A 184 -11.09 13.93 8.79
CA LEU A 184 -11.72 13.59 7.53
C LEU A 184 -11.86 12.06 7.38
N PHE A 185 -13.10 11.60 7.35
CA PHE A 185 -13.43 10.27 6.83
C PHE A 185 -13.87 10.43 5.37
N ARG A 186 -13.10 9.83 4.47
CA ARG A 186 -13.35 9.89 3.02
C ARG A 186 -14.36 8.83 2.62
N SER A 187 -15.64 9.19 2.61
CA SER A 187 -16.74 8.25 2.31
C SER A 187 -16.74 7.72 0.88
N GLU A 188 -16.08 8.40 -0.05
CA GLU A 188 -15.99 7.97 -1.45
C GLU A 188 -15.35 6.60 -1.64
N PHE A 189 -14.49 6.15 -0.73
CA PHE A 189 -13.95 4.78 -0.77
C PHE A 189 -15.01 3.69 -0.63
N LEU A 190 -16.17 4.01 -0.05
CA LEU A 190 -17.29 3.08 0.03
C LEU A 190 -17.95 2.84 -1.33
N TYR A 191 -17.74 3.74 -2.28
CA TYR A 191 -18.35 3.74 -3.60
C TYR A 191 -17.39 3.29 -4.71
N LEU A 192 -16.10 3.65 -4.60
CA LEU A 192 -15.11 3.48 -5.67
C LEU A 192 -14.72 2.02 -5.97
N SER A 193 -14.93 1.08 -5.05
CA SER A 193 -14.53 -0.33 -5.21
C SER A 193 -15.69 -1.27 -5.51
N ARG A 194 -16.89 -0.75 -5.81
CA ARG A 194 -18.12 -1.54 -5.94
C ARG A 194 -18.78 -1.33 -7.30
N LYS A 195 -19.51 -2.37 -7.77
CA LYS A 195 -20.35 -2.29 -8.97
C LYS A 195 -21.68 -1.58 -8.73
N GLU A 196 -22.16 -1.64 -7.50
CA GLU A 196 -23.44 -1.07 -7.07
C GLU A 196 -23.18 -0.09 -5.93
N LEU A 197 -23.98 0.95 -5.85
CA LEU A 197 -23.92 1.91 -4.77
C LEU A 197 -24.20 1.20 -3.44
N PRO A 198 -23.46 1.55 -2.34
CA PRO A 198 -23.73 0.97 -1.05
C PRO A 198 -25.14 1.33 -0.57
N SER A 199 -25.87 0.36 -0.05
CA SER A 199 -27.18 0.57 0.56
C SER A 199 -27.08 1.48 1.80
N GLU A 200 -28.20 2.02 2.25
CA GLU A 200 -28.26 2.79 3.50
C GLU A 200 -27.80 1.97 4.69
N ASP A 201 -28.20 0.70 4.77
CA ASP A 201 -27.80 -0.20 5.86
C ASP A 201 -26.28 -0.47 5.87
N GLU A 202 -25.68 -0.68 4.71
CA GLU A 202 -24.22 -0.84 4.60
C GLU A 202 -23.46 0.42 5.02
N GLN A 203 -23.92 1.59 4.61
CA GLN A 203 -23.34 2.86 5.04
C GLN A 203 -23.50 3.07 6.54
N TYR A 204 -24.69 2.78 7.09
CA TYR A 204 -24.96 2.85 8.51
C TYR A 204 -24.03 1.96 9.33
N GLU A 205 -23.82 0.70 8.91
CA GLU A 205 -22.93 -0.22 9.60
C GLU A 205 -21.48 0.29 9.62
N ILE A 206 -20.99 0.79 8.48
CA ILE A 206 -19.62 1.30 8.38
C ILE A 206 -19.44 2.55 9.25
N TYR A 207 -20.35 3.52 9.15
CA TYR A 207 -20.27 4.74 9.96
C TYR A 207 -20.43 4.45 11.46
N SER A 208 -21.36 3.58 11.83
CA SER A 208 -21.58 3.17 13.22
C SER A 208 -20.36 2.46 13.80
N ARG A 209 -19.72 1.58 13.03
CA ARG A 209 -18.49 0.89 13.43
C ARG A 209 -17.35 1.89 13.63
N THR A 210 -17.18 2.83 12.70
CA THR A 210 -16.18 3.88 12.81
C THR A 210 -16.40 4.73 14.06
N LEU A 211 -17.61 5.22 14.28
CA LEU A 211 -17.95 6.02 15.46
C LEU A 211 -17.72 5.25 16.77
N ARG A 212 -18.11 4.00 16.85
CA ARG A 212 -17.85 3.15 18.02
C ARG A 212 -16.35 2.97 18.27
N TYR A 213 -15.56 2.81 17.21
CA TYR A 213 -14.12 2.64 17.32
C TYR A 213 -13.42 3.88 17.90
N PHE A 214 -13.82 5.07 17.46
CA PHE A 214 -13.25 6.33 17.95
C PHE A 214 -13.87 6.80 19.28
N GLY A 215 -15.01 6.22 19.69
CA GLY A 215 -15.67 6.48 20.98
C GLY A 215 -16.13 7.93 21.12
N THR A 216 -15.58 8.65 22.10
CA THR A 216 -15.95 10.05 22.37
C THR A 216 -15.19 11.07 21.51
N ARG A 217 -14.25 10.62 20.69
CA ARG A 217 -13.49 11.51 19.81
C ARG A 217 -14.35 11.99 18.63
N PRO A 218 -14.22 13.22 18.20
CA PRO A 218 -14.96 13.73 17.04
C PRO A 218 -14.55 12.99 15.77
N VAL A 219 -15.54 12.69 14.92
CA VAL A 219 -15.33 12.10 13.59
C VAL A 219 -16.08 12.98 12.59
N ILE A 220 -15.34 13.59 11.67
CA ILE A 220 -15.91 14.37 10.58
C ILE A 220 -16.04 13.46 9.37
N LEU A 221 -17.29 13.16 9.00
CA LEU A 221 -17.63 12.39 7.82
C LEU A 221 -17.85 13.36 6.66
N ARG A 222 -17.06 13.18 5.58
CA ARG A 222 -17.33 13.88 4.33
C ARG A 222 -18.46 13.16 3.61
N THR A 223 -19.51 13.90 3.22
CA THR A 223 -20.51 13.38 2.30
C THR A 223 -19.87 13.08 0.95
N LEU A 224 -20.54 12.26 0.13
CA LEU A 224 -20.01 11.82 -1.16
C LEU A 224 -19.52 12.99 -2.01
N ASP A 225 -18.23 12.97 -2.30
CA ASP A 225 -17.55 13.92 -3.18
C ASP A 225 -17.06 13.16 -4.44
N ILE A 226 -17.90 13.19 -5.45
CA ILE A 226 -17.59 12.65 -6.77
C ILE A 226 -17.29 13.84 -7.66
N GLY A 227 -16.11 14.41 -7.53
CA GLY A 227 -15.62 15.52 -8.37
C GLY A 227 -15.42 15.09 -9.82
N GLY A 228 -15.49 16.06 -10.75
CA GLY A 228 -15.57 15.87 -12.19
C GLY A 228 -14.45 15.09 -12.91
N ASP A 229 -13.42 14.63 -12.19
CA ASP A 229 -12.35 13.76 -12.64
C ASP A 229 -12.53 12.30 -12.18
N LYS A 230 -13.52 12.03 -11.35
CA LYS A 230 -13.89 10.66 -10.91
C LYS A 230 -15.17 10.25 -11.61
N LYS A 231 -15.04 9.53 -12.73
CA LYS A 231 -16.20 8.94 -13.39
C LYS A 231 -16.76 7.81 -12.53
N THR A 232 -17.99 7.97 -12.09
CA THR A 232 -18.87 6.88 -11.67
C THR A 232 -19.70 6.51 -12.88
N ASP A 233 -19.41 5.38 -13.50
CA ASP A 233 -20.31 4.77 -14.45
C ASP A 233 -21.34 3.93 -13.69
#